data_e15644aca71ef8f1c8ff41ea6c3c669b
#
_entry.id   e15644aca71ef8f1c8ff41ea6c3c669b
#
_cell.length_a   1.000
_cell.length_b   1.000
_cell.length_c   1.000
_cell.angle_alpha   90.00
_cell.angle_beta   90.00
_cell.angle_gamma   90.00
#
_symmetry.space_group_name_H-M   'P 1'
#
loop_
_entity.id
_entity.type
_entity.pdbx_description
1 polymer ?
#
loop_
_entity_poly.entity_id
_entity_poly.type
_entity_poly.pdbx_seq_one_letter_code
_entity_poly.pdbx_strand_id
1 'polypeptide(L)'
;MSSKEFYYRESILLKANNYPGLITLYRDKLKSKEDDSVRLKLANAYYLTGDIKSSLYYLRPISHKENASIYMLQTKNLISNNDNATAKIVVNKLLAISPDNAEAHNLNGIILANDGEINKAEAAIEKSRSLFISDEIAMNNLAVTAMLDDRYSDAVRILLPDYLAGKRGSLMLHNLVFSLVQLGDTQYAKKIIVAEKMAENPDQLILALSQVTNLRQERLPER
;
A
#
# COMPACT_ATOMS: atom_id res chain seq x y z
N MET A 1 12.51 25.21 -21.52
CA MET A 1 13.19 24.87 -20.25
C MET A 1 14.42 24.01 -20.57
N SER A 2 15.61 24.45 -20.12
CA SER A 2 16.83 23.65 -20.27
C SER A 2 16.81 22.40 -19.43
N SER A 3 17.65 21.40 -19.77
CA SER A 3 17.74 20.16 -18.94
C SER A 3 18.20 20.46 -17.51
N LYS A 4 19.14 21.38 -17.34
CA LYS A 4 19.62 21.80 -15.99
C LYS A 4 18.49 22.41 -15.16
N GLU A 5 17.70 23.29 -15.75
CA GLU A 5 16.55 23.94 -15.10
C GLU A 5 15.49 22.92 -14.71
N PHE A 6 15.21 21.94 -15.57
CA PHE A 6 14.27 20.86 -15.28
C PHE A 6 14.69 20.06 -14.05
N TYR A 7 15.93 19.55 -14.02
CA TYR A 7 16.41 18.75 -12.89
C TYR A 7 16.52 19.55 -11.59
N TYR A 8 16.83 20.84 -11.67
CA TYR A 8 16.87 21.71 -10.50
C TYR A 8 15.47 21.88 -9.88
N ARG A 9 14.46 22.19 -10.72
CA ARG A 9 13.06 22.31 -10.29
C ARG A 9 12.52 20.99 -9.74
N GLU A 10 12.78 19.89 -10.44
CA GLU A 10 12.41 18.55 -10.00
C GLU A 10 12.96 18.26 -8.59
N SER A 11 14.24 18.52 -8.38
CA SER A 11 14.89 18.29 -7.08
C SER A 11 14.24 19.09 -5.93
N ILE A 12 13.90 20.35 -6.16
CA ILE A 12 13.22 21.19 -5.17
C ILE A 12 11.85 20.62 -4.84
N LEU A 13 11.06 20.29 -5.86
CA LEU A 13 9.69 19.78 -5.70
C LEU A 13 9.66 18.42 -5.02
N LEU A 14 10.64 17.54 -5.34
CA LEU A 14 10.79 16.24 -4.67
C LEU A 14 11.12 16.41 -3.17
N LYS A 15 12.08 17.27 -2.83
CA LYS A 15 12.45 17.56 -1.44
C LYS A 15 11.29 18.16 -0.63
N ALA A 16 10.43 18.91 -1.29
CA ALA A 16 9.25 19.52 -0.67
C ALA A 16 8.03 18.59 -0.67
N ASN A 17 8.11 17.37 -1.21
CA ASN A 17 6.97 16.48 -1.46
C ASN A 17 5.81 17.18 -2.20
N ASN A 18 6.14 18.14 -3.06
CA ASN A 18 5.16 18.91 -3.82
C ASN A 18 4.76 18.14 -5.10
N TYR A 19 3.94 17.11 -4.93
CA TYR A 19 3.45 16.27 -6.02
C TYR A 19 2.61 17.05 -7.06
N PRO A 20 1.73 17.99 -6.71
CA PRO A 20 1.04 18.82 -7.68
C PRO A 20 2.00 19.64 -8.58
N GLY A 21 3.05 20.18 -7.99
CA GLY A 21 4.12 20.87 -8.74
C GLY A 21 4.88 19.93 -9.67
N LEU A 22 5.19 18.71 -9.22
CA LEU A 22 5.82 17.68 -10.05
C LEU A 22 4.92 17.26 -11.22
N ILE A 23 3.62 17.08 -10.99
CA ILE A 23 2.64 16.76 -12.04
C ILE A 23 2.67 17.85 -13.13
N THR A 24 2.63 19.11 -12.74
CA THR A 24 2.70 20.23 -13.69
C THR A 24 4.02 20.22 -14.47
N LEU A 25 5.15 20.06 -13.77
CA LEU A 25 6.49 20.03 -14.36
C LEU A 25 6.63 18.91 -15.41
N TYR A 26 6.19 17.69 -15.05
CA TYR A 26 6.30 16.52 -15.93
C TYR A 26 5.35 16.61 -17.13
N ARG A 27 4.12 17.10 -16.93
CA ARG A 27 3.16 17.33 -18.03
C ARG A 27 3.71 18.31 -19.05
N ASP A 28 4.28 19.43 -18.59
CA ASP A 28 4.86 20.44 -19.50
C ASP A 28 6.09 19.90 -20.24
N LYS A 29 6.89 19.06 -19.59
CA LYS A 29 8.01 18.38 -20.25
C LYS A 29 7.53 17.44 -21.35
N LEU A 30 6.49 16.63 -21.10
CA LEU A 30 5.93 15.69 -22.07
C LEU A 30 5.25 16.37 -23.26
N LYS A 31 4.66 17.59 -23.09
CA LYS A 31 4.15 18.38 -24.21
C LYS A 31 5.24 18.76 -25.23
N SER A 32 6.47 18.95 -24.75
CA SER A 32 7.58 19.35 -25.62
C SER A 32 8.29 18.15 -26.26
N LYS A 33 8.34 17.01 -25.61
CA LYS A 33 8.98 15.80 -26.11
C LYS A 33 8.49 14.59 -25.30
N GLU A 34 8.09 13.54 -26.01
CA GLU A 34 7.81 12.24 -25.40
C GLU A 34 9.08 11.64 -24.77
N ASP A 35 8.94 11.19 -23.51
CA ASP A 35 9.99 10.59 -22.71
C ASP A 35 9.39 9.61 -21.71
N ASP A 36 9.71 8.32 -21.85
CA ASP A 36 9.17 7.26 -21.02
C ASP A 36 9.52 7.43 -19.54
N SER A 37 10.72 7.92 -19.24
CA SER A 37 11.16 8.16 -17.86
C SER A 37 10.33 9.28 -17.22
N VAL A 38 10.10 10.36 -17.95
CA VAL A 38 9.23 11.46 -17.49
C VAL A 38 7.78 10.99 -17.36
N ARG A 39 7.32 10.15 -18.29
CA ARG A 39 5.97 9.56 -18.25
C ARG A 39 5.79 8.69 -17.01
N LEU A 40 6.77 7.83 -16.68
CA LEU A 40 6.76 7.01 -15.49
C LEU A 40 6.75 7.86 -14.20
N LYS A 41 7.57 8.91 -14.15
CA LYS A 41 7.60 9.87 -13.03
C LYS A 41 6.26 10.60 -12.86
N LEU A 42 5.62 10.98 -13.95
CA LEU A 42 4.30 11.61 -13.93
C LEU A 42 3.24 10.66 -13.39
N ALA A 43 3.23 9.41 -13.87
CA ALA A 43 2.32 8.38 -13.37
C ALA A 43 2.52 8.13 -11.87
N ASN A 44 3.79 8.06 -11.42
CA ASN A 44 4.09 7.91 -10.01
C ASN A 44 3.63 9.12 -9.16
N ALA A 45 3.79 10.33 -9.66
CA ALA A 45 3.31 11.52 -8.96
C ALA A 45 1.77 11.51 -8.80
N TYR A 46 1.03 11.08 -9.82
CA TYR A 46 -0.41 10.86 -9.72
C TYR A 46 -0.77 9.76 -8.71
N TYR A 47 -0.04 8.63 -8.71
CA TYR A 47 -0.23 7.58 -7.72
C TYR A 47 -0.08 8.11 -6.29
N LEU A 48 0.97 8.90 -6.03
CA LEU A 48 1.25 9.47 -4.71
C LEU A 48 0.23 10.53 -4.26
N THR A 49 -0.53 11.11 -5.17
CA THR A 49 -1.68 11.99 -4.85
C THR A 49 -3.00 11.23 -4.73
N GLY A 50 -3.00 9.90 -4.91
CA GLY A 50 -4.21 9.08 -4.89
C GLY A 50 -5.03 9.12 -6.17
N ASP A 51 -4.58 9.80 -7.22
CA ASP A 51 -5.24 9.81 -8.54
C ASP A 51 -4.80 8.58 -9.37
N ILE A 52 -5.35 7.43 -8.97
CA ILE A 52 -5.04 6.14 -9.59
C ILE A 52 -5.43 6.09 -11.07
N LYS A 53 -6.55 6.74 -11.44
CA LYS A 53 -7.01 6.78 -12.84
C LYS A 53 -6.01 7.50 -13.74
N SER A 54 -5.55 8.68 -13.34
CA SER A 54 -4.52 9.42 -14.09
C SER A 54 -3.19 8.67 -14.10
N SER A 55 -2.80 8.03 -13.00
CA SER A 55 -1.58 7.22 -12.96
C SER A 55 -1.64 6.09 -13.99
N LEU A 56 -2.71 5.30 -14.04
CA LEU A 56 -2.91 4.23 -15.03
C LEU A 56 -2.96 4.78 -16.47
N TYR A 57 -3.61 5.92 -16.68
CA TYR A 57 -3.65 6.57 -17.99
C TYR A 57 -2.25 6.89 -18.53
N TYR A 58 -1.39 7.49 -17.70
CA TYR A 58 -0.03 7.82 -18.10
C TYR A 58 0.91 6.62 -18.18
N LEU A 59 0.64 5.52 -17.46
CA LEU A 59 1.38 4.27 -17.59
C LEU A 59 1.04 3.50 -18.88
N ARG A 60 -0.20 3.59 -19.36
CA ARG A 60 -0.70 2.76 -20.47
C ARG A 60 0.21 2.72 -21.70
N PRO A 61 0.75 3.86 -22.23
CA PRO A 61 1.61 3.84 -23.42
C PRO A 61 2.93 3.07 -23.23
N ILE A 62 3.41 2.94 -21.98
CA ILE A 62 4.67 2.28 -21.65
C ILE A 62 4.49 0.93 -20.93
N SER A 63 3.26 0.53 -20.65
CA SER A 63 2.94 -0.68 -19.86
C SER A 63 3.42 -2.00 -20.49
N HIS A 64 3.67 -2.01 -21.80
CA HIS A 64 4.18 -3.18 -22.54
C HIS A 64 5.70 -3.34 -22.43
N LYS A 65 6.42 -2.33 -21.93
CA LYS A 65 7.87 -2.35 -21.82
C LYS A 65 8.32 -3.19 -20.63
N GLU A 66 9.26 -4.08 -20.87
CA GLU A 66 9.86 -4.92 -19.83
C GLU A 66 10.77 -4.08 -18.92
N ASN A 67 10.19 -3.57 -17.84
CA ASN A 67 10.87 -2.70 -16.90
C ASN A 67 10.30 -2.87 -15.49
N ALA A 68 11.16 -3.14 -14.52
CA ALA A 68 10.77 -3.39 -13.13
C ALA A 68 10.00 -2.23 -12.50
N SER A 69 10.41 -0.98 -12.75
CA SER A 69 9.75 0.20 -12.17
C SER A 69 8.36 0.43 -12.77
N ILE A 70 8.18 0.11 -14.06
CA ILE A 70 6.87 0.18 -14.73
C ILE A 70 5.94 -0.88 -14.15
N TYR A 71 6.38 -2.15 -14.08
CA TYR A 71 5.58 -3.23 -13.51
C TYR A 71 5.28 -3.02 -12.02
N MET A 72 6.23 -2.46 -11.26
CA MET A 72 6.03 -2.11 -9.86
C MET A 72 4.89 -1.11 -9.69
N LEU A 73 4.97 0.03 -10.40
CA LEU A 73 3.95 1.06 -10.29
C LEU A 73 2.59 0.59 -10.84
N GLN A 74 2.61 -0.19 -11.91
CA GLN A 74 1.39 -0.77 -12.49
C GLN A 74 0.71 -1.72 -11.47
N THR A 75 1.48 -2.61 -10.82
CA THR A 75 0.95 -3.50 -9.78
C THR A 75 0.32 -2.72 -8.63
N LYS A 76 1.01 -1.70 -8.11
CA LYS A 76 0.48 -0.83 -7.05
C LYS A 76 -0.84 -0.16 -7.43
N ASN A 77 -0.91 0.40 -8.62
CA ASN A 77 -2.14 1.03 -9.12
C ASN A 77 -3.30 0.04 -9.25
N LEU A 78 -3.02 -1.15 -9.77
CA LEU A 78 -4.04 -2.19 -9.97
C LEU A 78 -4.60 -2.69 -8.63
N ILE A 79 -3.74 -2.90 -7.62
CA ILE A 79 -4.18 -3.23 -6.26
C ILE A 79 -5.07 -2.11 -5.71
N SER A 80 -4.64 -0.85 -5.83
CA SER A 80 -5.41 0.31 -5.35
C SER A 80 -6.73 0.50 -6.10
N ASN A 81 -6.82 0.01 -7.34
CA ASN A 81 -8.04 0.02 -8.16
C ASN A 81 -8.89 -1.25 -8.00
N ASN A 82 -8.56 -2.11 -7.02
CA ASN A 82 -9.21 -3.41 -6.78
C ASN A 82 -9.21 -4.38 -7.99
N ASP A 83 -8.30 -4.18 -8.96
CA ASP A 83 -8.10 -5.11 -10.08
C ASP A 83 -7.04 -6.16 -9.72
N ASN A 84 -7.41 -7.05 -8.81
CA ASN A 84 -6.49 -8.06 -8.27
C ASN A 84 -6.05 -9.07 -9.33
N ALA A 85 -6.94 -9.41 -10.27
CA ALA A 85 -6.65 -10.36 -11.35
C ALA A 85 -5.53 -9.84 -12.28
N THR A 86 -5.64 -8.60 -12.73
CA THR A 86 -4.59 -7.98 -13.57
C THR A 86 -3.32 -7.73 -12.75
N ALA A 87 -3.44 -7.31 -11.48
CA ALA A 87 -2.29 -7.11 -10.59
C ALA A 87 -1.45 -8.39 -10.46
N LYS A 88 -2.09 -9.56 -10.33
CA LYS A 88 -1.43 -10.87 -10.26
C LYS A 88 -0.61 -11.18 -11.51
N ILE A 89 -1.13 -10.85 -12.69
CA ILE A 89 -0.40 -11.04 -13.95
C ILE A 89 0.85 -10.13 -13.98
N VAL A 90 0.70 -8.87 -13.59
CA VAL A 90 1.80 -7.89 -13.67
C VAL A 90 2.88 -8.17 -12.62
N VAL A 91 2.51 -8.53 -11.38
CA VAL A 91 3.49 -8.87 -10.35
C VAL A 91 4.30 -10.11 -10.70
N ASN A 92 3.69 -11.09 -11.39
CA ASN A 92 4.42 -12.25 -11.89
C ASN A 92 5.46 -11.88 -12.96
N LYS A 93 5.13 -10.93 -13.86
CA LYS A 93 6.12 -10.36 -14.81
C LYS A 93 7.25 -9.65 -14.08
N LEU A 94 6.92 -8.88 -13.03
CA LEU A 94 7.91 -8.20 -12.20
C LEU A 94 8.86 -9.20 -11.53
N LEU A 95 8.32 -10.24 -10.91
CA LEU A 95 9.11 -11.28 -10.25
C LEU A 95 9.95 -12.11 -11.24
N ALA A 96 9.49 -12.29 -12.50
CA ALA A 96 10.26 -12.96 -13.53
C ALA A 96 11.55 -12.19 -13.91
N ILE A 97 11.50 -10.85 -13.94
CA ILE A 97 12.67 -10.01 -14.27
C ILE A 97 13.46 -9.55 -13.05
N SER A 98 12.87 -9.62 -11.85
CA SER A 98 13.46 -9.20 -10.58
C SER A 98 13.06 -10.15 -9.46
N PRO A 99 13.60 -11.40 -9.45
CA PRO A 99 13.15 -12.46 -8.53
C PRO A 99 13.45 -12.19 -7.06
N ASP A 100 14.44 -11.36 -6.77
CA ASP A 100 14.82 -10.98 -5.39
C ASP A 100 14.33 -9.57 -4.99
N ASN A 101 13.32 -9.06 -5.68
CA ASN A 101 12.74 -7.77 -5.34
C ASN A 101 11.80 -7.92 -4.13
N ALA A 102 12.22 -7.39 -2.97
CA ALA A 102 11.47 -7.48 -1.72
C ALA A 102 10.06 -6.88 -1.84
N GLU A 103 9.93 -5.71 -2.47
CA GLU A 103 8.64 -5.04 -2.64
C GLU A 103 7.69 -5.82 -3.55
N ALA A 104 8.22 -6.46 -4.61
CA ALA A 104 7.43 -7.32 -5.50
C ALA A 104 6.85 -8.53 -4.75
N HIS A 105 7.63 -9.19 -3.88
CA HIS A 105 7.14 -10.27 -3.04
C HIS A 105 6.08 -9.78 -2.05
N ASN A 106 6.25 -8.60 -1.47
CA ASN A 106 5.24 -8.00 -0.59
C ASN A 106 3.93 -7.72 -1.32
N LEU A 107 3.99 -7.11 -2.52
CA LEU A 107 2.80 -6.87 -3.34
C LEU A 107 2.12 -8.18 -3.76
N ASN A 108 2.90 -9.20 -4.10
CA ASN A 108 2.37 -10.54 -4.38
C ASN A 108 1.64 -11.12 -3.16
N GLY A 109 2.20 -10.95 -1.96
CA GLY A 109 1.54 -11.33 -0.72
C GLY A 109 0.19 -10.65 -0.52
N ILE A 110 0.11 -9.34 -0.74
CA ILE A 110 -1.15 -8.57 -0.67
C ILE A 110 -2.18 -9.11 -1.68
N ILE A 111 -1.75 -9.38 -2.92
CA ILE A 111 -2.61 -9.94 -3.96
C ILE A 111 -3.16 -11.30 -3.55
N LEU A 112 -2.29 -12.19 -3.06
CA LEU A 112 -2.67 -13.52 -2.59
C LEU A 112 -3.63 -13.49 -1.39
N ALA A 113 -3.40 -12.57 -0.44
CA ALA A 113 -4.29 -12.36 0.69
C ALA A 113 -5.69 -11.89 0.24
N ASN A 114 -5.76 -10.98 -0.74
CA ASN A 114 -7.02 -10.53 -1.32
C ASN A 114 -7.76 -11.67 -2.05
N ASP A 115 -7.04 -12.61 -2.67
CA ASP A 115 -7.60 -13.81 -3.31
C ASP A 115 -8.00 -14.90 -2.29
N GLY A 116 -7.68 -14.72 -1.00
CA GLY A 116 -7.92 -15.71 0.04
C GLY A 116 -6.89 -16.85 0.11
N GLU A 117 -5.79 -16.74 -0.62
CA GLU A 117 -4.68 -17.70 -0.60
C GLU A 117 -3.74 -17.42 0.59
N ILE A 118 -4.29 -17.47 1.81
CA ILE A 118 -3.66 -16.95 3.05
C ILE A 118 -2.26 -17.51 3.29
N ASN A 119 -2.08 -18.85 3.23
CA ASN A 119 -0.77 -19.47 3.49
C ASN A 119 0.29 -19.04 2.47
N LYS A 120 -0.10 -18.86 1.20
CA LYS A 120 0.81 -18.35 0.17
C LYS A 120 1.10 -16.86 0.37
N ALA A 121 0.12 -16.09 0.83
CA ALA A 121 0.29 -14.68 1.15
C ALA A 121 1.32 -14.48 2.26
N GLU A 122 1.19 -15.22 3.36
CA GLU A 122 2.15 -15.20 4.47
C GLU A 122 3.55 -15.59 4.00
N ALA A 123 3.68 -16.66 3.22
CA ALA A 123 4.97 -17.09 2.67
C ALA A 123 5.61 -16.02 1.77
N ALA A 124 4.83 -15.33 0.94
CA ALA A 124 5.33 -14.26 0.08
C ALA A 124 5.77 -13.03 0.89
N ILE A 125 5.03 -12.65 1.95
CA ILE A 125 5.41 -11.54 2.84
C ILE A 125 6.66 -11.89 3.63
N GLU A 126 6.79 -13.11 4.15
CA GLU A 126 8.01 -13.57 4.83
C GLU A 126 9.21 -13.64 3.87
N LYS A 127 9.00 -14.03 2.62
CA LYS A 127 10.05 -13.94 1.59
C LYS A 127 10.48 -12.49 1.37
N SER A 128 9.55 -11.55 1.30
CA SER A 128 9.87 -10.13 1.16
C SER A 128 10.68 -9.61 2.36
N ARG A 129 10.35 -10.08 3.56
CA ARG A 129 11.08 -9.78 4.79
C ARG A 129 12.50 -10.32 4.76
N SER A 130 12.70 -11.55 4.30
CA SER A 130 14.03 -12.15 4.11
C SER A 130 14.88 -11.40 3.08
N LEU A 131 14.25 -10.64 2.19
CA LEU A 131 14.86 -9.76 1.20
C LEU A 131 14.96 -8.29 1.66
N PHE A 132 14.82 -8.07 2.98
CA PHE A 132 15.02 -6.78 3.64
C PHE A 132 13.98 -5.68 3.33
N ILE A 133 12.71 -6.05 3.09
CA ILE A 133 11.66 -5.04 3.23
C ILE A 133 11.60 -4.55 4.69
N SER A 134 11.11 -3.34 4.91
CA SER A 134 10.92 -2.84 6.27
C SER A 134 10.08 -3.82 7.12
N ASP A 135 10.56 -4.17 8.32
CA ASP A 135 9.80 -5.01 9.26
C ASP A 135 8.44 -4.41 9.60
N GLU A 136 8.32 -3.10 9.67
CA GLU A 136 7.03 -2.41 9.89
C GLU A 136 6.03 -2.74 8.79
N ILE A 137 6.45 -2.71 7.53
CA ILE A 137 5.60 -3.05 6.38
C ILE A 137 5.22 -4.53 6.43
N ALA A 138 6.21 -5.41 6.64
CA ALA A 138 5.97 -6.85 6.65
C ALA A 138 5.04 -7.26 7.79
N MET A 139 5.28 -6.80 9.02
CA MET A 139 4.45 -7.11 10.18
C MET A 139 3.03 -6.59 10.02
N ASN A 140 2.86 -5.36 9.51
CA ASN A 140 1.53 -4.83 9.24
C ASN A 140 0.77 -5.70 8.22
N ASN A 141 1.42 -6.12 7.13
CA ASN A 141 0.78 -6.93 6.11
C ASN A 141 0.49 -8.36 6.57
N LEU A 142 1.36 -8.96 7.40
CA LEU A 142 1.08 -10.25 8.06
C LEU A 142 -0.13 -10.15 8.99
N ALA A 143 -0.23 -9.07 9.77
CA ALA A 143 -1.37 -8.83 10.62
C ALA A 143 -2.67 -8.66 9.81
N VAL A 144 -2.64 -7.88 8.73
CA VAL A 144 -3.81 -7.74 7.83
C VAL A 144 -4.19 -9.09 7.20
N THR A 145 -3.21 -9.90 6.80
CA THR A 145 -3.45 -11.25 6.27
C THR A 145 -4.14 -12.15 7.30
N ALA A 146 -3.70 -12.09 8.57
CA ALA A 146 -4.36 -12.79 9.68
C ALA A 146 -5.79 -12.28 9.93
N MET A 147 -6.01 -10.95 9.86
CA MET A 147 -7.35 -10.34 9.99
C MET A 147 -8.29 -10.79 8.86
N LEU A 148 -7.80 -10.93 7.63
CA LEU A 148 -8.58 -11.43 6.50
C LEU A 148 -9.00 -12.90 6.65
N ASP A 149 -8.35 -13.63 7.54
CA ASP A 149 -8.62 -15.02 7.90
C ASP A 149 -9.30 -15.16 9.28
N ASP A 150 -9.86 -14.05 9.79
CA ASP A 150 -10.51 -13.93 11.09
C ASP A 150 -9.61 -14.34 12.30
N ARG A 151 -8.29 -14.40 12.09
CA ARG A 151 -7.29 -14.70 13.13
C ARG A 151 -6.84 -13.42 13.85
N TYR A 152 -7.79 -12.72 14.46
CA TYR A 152 -7.54 -11.44 15.14
C TYR A 152 -6.55 -11.57 16.31
N SER A 153 -6.50 -12.71 17.00
CA SER A 153 -5.52 -12.97 18.06
C SER A 153 -4.08 -12.99 17.52
N ASP A 154 -3.87 -13.52 16.31
CA ASP A 154 -2.57 -13.51 15.66
C ASP A 154 -2.20 -12.10 15.24
N ALA A 155 -3.14 -11.31 14.70
CA ALA A 155 -2.90 -9.91 14.36
C ALA A 155 -2.48 -9.09 15.58
N VAL A 156 -3.15 -9.27 16.73
CA VAL A 156 -2.74 -8.61 17.99
C VAL A 156 -1.34 -9.06 18.41
N ARG A 157 -1.05 -10.36 18.37
CA ARG A 157 0.26 -10.90 18.73
C ARG A 157 1.40 -10.34 17.83
N ILE A 158 1.11 -10.05 16.58
CA ILE A 158 2.07 -9.45 15.64
C ILE A 158 2.29 -7.96 15.95
N LEU A 159 1.22 -7.19 16.19
CA LEU A 159 1.29 -5.73 16.25
C LEU A 159 1.54 -5.17 17.65
N LEU A 160 1.07 -5.83 18.70
CA LEU A 160 1.16 -5.35 20.07
C LEU A 160 2.61 -5.12 20.55
N PRO A 161 3.59 -5.99 20.25
CA PRO A 161 4.99 -5.74 20.63
C PRO A 161 5.54 -4.43 20.09
N ASP A 162 5.20 -4.08 18.85
CA ASP A 162 5.64 -2.83 18.21
C ASP A 162 4.99 -1.60 18.88
N TYR A 163 3.72 -1.70 19.24
CA TYR A 163 3.04 -0.66 20.03
C TYR A 163 3.69 -0.46 21.39
N LEU A 164 3.96 -1.56 22.11
CA LEU A 164 4.61 -1.51 23.44
C LEU A 164 6.06 -0.99 23.35
N ALA A 165 6.75 -1.22 22.24
CA ALA A 165 8.07 -0.66 21.96
C ALA A 165 8.05 0.84 21.58
N GLY A 166 6.87 1.47 21.57
CA GLY A 166 6.72 2.90 21.30
C GLY A 166 6.53 3.27 19.84
N LYS A 167 6.38 2.31 18.93
CA LYS A 167 6.04 2.60 17.53
C LYS A 167 4.61 3.14 17.42
N ARG A 168 4.39 4.08 16.49
CA ARG A 168 3.11 4.81 16.36
C ARG A 168 2.66 4.95 14.90
N GLY A 169 3.00 3.98 14.05
CA GLY A 169 2.52 3.96 12.67
C GLY A 169 0.99 3.92 12.61
N SER A 170 0.37 4.82 11.85
CA SER A 170 -1.09 4.95 11.78
C SER A 170 -1.79 3.64 11.38
N LEU A 171 -1.31 2.96 10.34
CA LEU A 171 -1.89 1.68 9.90
C LEU A 171 -1.80 0.62 10.99
N MET A 172 -0.65 0.51 11.66
CA MET A 172 -0.44 -0.43 12.76
C MET A 172 -1.41 -0.17 13.90
N LEU A 173 -1.60 1.09 14.31
CA LEU A 173 -2.54 1.46 15.37
C LEU A 173 -3.98 1.11 15.01
N HIS A 174 -4.42 1.44 13.79
CA HIS A 174 -5.78 1.11 13.34
C HIS A 174 -6.02 -0.41 13.30
N ASN A 175 -5.06 -1.17 12.76
CA ASN A 175 -5.18 -2.63 12.67
C ASN A 175 -5.15 -3.30 14.06
N LEU A 176 -4.33 -2.79 14.99
CA LEU A 176 -4.27 -3.28 16.37
C LEU A 176 -5.60 -3.03 17.10
N VAL A 177 -6.11 -1.78 17.05
CA VAL A 177 -7.38 -1.42 17.68
C VAL A 177 -8.54 -2.23 17.09
N PHE A 178 -8.62 -2.35 15.77
CA PHE A 178 -9.63 -3.17 15.11
C PHE A 178 -9.59 -4.62 15.59
N SER A 179 -8.40 -5.24 15.61
CA SER A 179 -8.23 -6.62 16.05
C SER A 179 -8.63 -6.84 17.51
N LEU A 180 -8.30 -5.88 18.41
CA LEU A 180 -8.72 -5.94 19.81
C LEU A 180 -10.25 -5.85 19.96
N VAL A 181 -10.91 -4.97 19.18
CA VAL A 181 -12.37 -4.85 19.17
C VAL A 181 -13.02 -6.15 18.70
N GLN A 182 -12.50 -6.76 17.62
CA GLN A 182 -13.03 -8.04 17.12
C GLN A 182 -12.83 -9.20 18.10
N LEU A 183 -11.80 -9.14 18.95
CA LEU A 183 -11.60 -10.11 20.05
C LEU A 183 -12.48 -9.84 21.27
N GLY A 184 -13.20 -8.71 21.30
CA GLY A 184 -14.00 -8.28 22.46
C GLY A 184 -13.19 -7.57 23.56
N ASP A 185 -11.88 -7.35 23.37
CA ASP A 185 -11.05 -6.56 24.32
C ASP A 185 -11.23 -5.05 24.08
N THR A 186 -12.48 -4.60 24.24
CA THR A 186 -12.87 -3.23 24.02
C THR A 186 -12.26 -2.26 25.02
N GLN A 187 -11.93 -2.74 26.23
CA GLN A 187 -11.29 -1.89 27.26
C GLN A 187 -9.86 -1.53 26.86
N TYR A 188 -9.09 -2.50 26.37
CA TYR A 188 -7.73 -2.21 25.94
C TYR A 188 -7.72 -1.39 24.64
N ALA A 189 -8.61 -1.71 23.70
CA ALA A 189 -8.83 -0.89 22.51
C ALA A 189 -9.12 0.58 22.89
N LYS A 190 -10.02 0.84 23.85
CA LYS A 190 -10.35 2.18 24.33
C LYS A 190 -9.14 2.90 24.92
N LYS A 191 -8.31 2.22 25.71
CA LYS A 191 -7.07 2.79 26.26
C LYS A 191 -6.13 3.28 25.13
N ILE A 192 -5.95 2.51 24.08
CA ILE A 192 -5.12 2.89 22.93
C ILE A 192 -5.76 4.09 22.20
N ILE A 193 -7.06 4.03 21.89
CA ILE A 193 -7.76 5.11 21.19
C ILE A 193 -7.60 6.45 21.92
N VAL A 194 -7.74 6.45 23.25
CA VAL A 194 -7.60 7.66 24.09
C VAL A 194 -6.14 8.12 24.13
N ALA A 195 -5.20 7.21 24.39
CA ALA A 195 -3.78 7.55 24.50
C ALA A 195 -3.22 8.14 23.20
N GLU A 196 -3.63 7.59 22.06
CA GLU A 196 -3.14 7.98 20.74
C GLU A 196 -4.06 9.00 20.03
N LYS A 197 -5.12 9.47 20.71
CA LYS A 197 -6.09 10.49 20.20
C LYS A 197 -6.67 10.10 18.84
N MET A 198 -7.04 8.81 18.67
CA MET A 198 -7.51 8.28 17.39
C MET A 198 -8.93 8.71 17.03
N ALA A 199 -9.76 9.07 18.02
CA ALA A 199 -11.12 9.54 17.82
C ALA A 199 -11.55 10.48 18.97
N GLU A 200 -12.45 11.40 18.66
CA GLU A 200 -13.09 12.29 19.67
C GLU A 200 -14.02 11.50 20.60
N ASN A 201 -14.72 10.50 20.05
CA ASN A 201 -15.59 9.59 20.79
C ASN A 201 -15.10 8.15 20.65
N PRO A 202 -14.31 7.64 21.61
CA PRO A 202 -13.78 6.27 21.57
C PRO A 202 -14.86 5.18 21.56
N ASP A 203 -15.96 5.38 22.29
CA ASP A 203 -17.03 4.38 22.38
C ASP A 203 -17.80 4.26 21.05
N GLN A 204 -18.00 5.37 20.37
CA GLN A 204 -18.62 5.37 19.05
C GLN A 204 -17.72 4.67 18.00
N LEU A 205 -16.40 4.89 18.05
CA LEU A 205 -15.46 4.20 17.18
C LEU A 205 -15.48 2.69 17.46
N ILE A 206 -15.43 2.26 18.72
CA ILE A 206 -15.49 0.85 19.10
C ILE A 206 -16.79 0.20 18.59
N LEU A 207 -17.93 0.87 18.78
CA LEU A 207 -19.22 0.37 18.29
C LEU A 207 -19.19 0.20 16.76
N ALA A 208 -18.69 1.18 16.02
CA ALA A 208 -18.59 1.07 14.56
C ALA A 208 -17.68 -0.08 14.12
N LEU A 209 -16.52 -0.23 14.76
CA LEU A 209 -15.59 -1.32 14.45
C LEU A 209 -16.16 -2.71 14.79
N SER A 210 -16.96 -2.83 15.86
CA SER A 210 -17.60 -4.11 16.26
C SER A 210 -18.67 -4.58 15.28
N GLN A 211 -19.21 -3.68 14.46
CA GLN A 211 -20.23 -3.98 13.45
C GLN A 211 -19.63 -4.49 12.13
N VAL A 212 -18.33 -4.38 11.95
CA VAL A 212 -17.63 -4.92 10.77
C VAL A 212 -17.56 -6.44 10.89
N THR A 213 -18.36 -7.15 10.09
CA THR A 213 -18.53 -8.60 10.22
C THR A 213 -17.69 -9.43 9.24
N ASN A 214 -17.22 -8.81 8.13
CA ASN A 214 -16.43 -9.52 7.14
C ASN A 214 -15.58 -8.57 6.28
N LEU A 215 -14.28 -8.56 6.53
CA LEU A 215 -13.33 -7.72 5.77
C LEU A 215 -13.23 -8.08 4.28
N ARG A 216 -13.56 -9.32 3.90
CA ARG A 216 -13.55 -9.76 2.50
C ARG A 216 -14.77 -9.25 1.74
N GLN A 217 -15.94 -9.18 2.37
CA GLN A 217 -17.20 -8.77 1.71
C GLN A 217 -17.28 -7.26 1.48
N GLU A 218 -16.71 -6.44 2.35
CA GLU A 218 -16.71 -4.98 2.21
C GLU A 218 -15.84 -4.47 1.04
N ARG A 219 -14.99 -5.35 0.47
CA ARG A 219 -14.12 -5.02 -0.69
C ARG A 219 -14.71 -5.33 -2.05
N LEU A 220 -15.88 -5.99 -2.11
CA LEU A 220 -16.57 -6.22 -3.37
C LEU A 220 -17.48 -5.02 -3.67
N PRO A 221 -17.22 -4.22 -4.73
CA PRO A 221 -18.20 -3.23 -5.17
C PRO A 221 -19.47 -4.00 -5.57
N GLU A 222 -20.60 -3.60 -5.01
CA GLU A 222 -21.88 -4.01 -5.55
C GLU A 222 -21.90 -3.70 -7.06
N ARG A 223 -22.35 -4.66 -7.85
CA ARG A 223 -22.41 -4.62 -9.32
C ARG A 223 -23.25 -3.49 -9.85
#